data_1120ef50ec2bbd389558781dd17ad69c
#
_entry.id   1120ef50ec2bbd389558781dd17ad69c
#
_cell.length_a   1.000
_cell.length_b   1.000
_cell.length_c   1.000
_cell.angle_alpha   90.00
_cell.angle_beta   90.00
_cell.angle_gamma   90.00
#
_symmetry.space_group_name_H-M   'P 1'
#
loop_
_entity.id
_entity.type
_entity.pdbx_description
1 polymer ?
#
loop_
_entity_poly.entity_id
_entity_poly.type
_entity_poly.pdbx_seq_one_letter_code
_entity_poly.pdbx_strand_id
1 'polypeptide(L)'
;MLHFKTFLRKDTSSWVTFVHGAGGSIAIWHKQLRDFKQEHNILLIDLRGHGKSKSQIYQKLKSYTFDTISDEVMEVLDYLKIQTSHFVGISLGTI
;
A
#
# COMPACT_ATOMS: atom_id res chain seq x y z
N MET A 1 -11.91 -1.54 3.60
CA MET A 1 -10.58 -0.94 3.42
C MET A 1 -9.57 -2.01 3.09
N LEU A 2 -8.58 -1.69 2.27
CA LEU A 2 -7.57 -2.66 1.90
C LEU A 2 -6.76 -3.14 3.10
N HIS A 3 -6.25 -4.36 3.02
CA HIS A 3 -5.34 -4.87 4.03
C HIS A 3 -4.02 -4.14 3.93
N PHE A 4 -3.45 -3.75 5.06
CA PHE A 4 -2.17 -3.07 5.09
C PHE A 4 -1.36 -3.47 6.32
N LYS A 5 -0.06 -3.20 6.26
CA LYS A 5 0.83 -3.35 7.40
C LYS A 5 1.66 -2.09 7.54
N THR A 6 1.95 -1.70 8.75
CA THR A 6 2.81 -0.56 9.01
C THR A 6 4.00 -0.98 9.87
N PHE A 7 5.12 -0.29 9.66
CA PHE A 7 6.31 -0.47 10.46
C PHE A 7 6.73 0.94 10.88
N LEU A 8 6.64 1.24 12.15
CA LEU A 8 6.79 2.59 12.64
C LEU A 8 8.13 2.84 13.30
N ARG A 9 8.66 4.04 13.13
CA ARG A 9 9.84 4.50 13.84
C ARG A 9 9.50 5.75 14.60
N LYS A 10 10.10 5.91 15.78
CA LYS A 10 9.78 7.07 16.60
C LYS A 10 10.56 8.30 16.19
N ASP A 11 11.68 8.12 15.50
CA ASP A 11 12.57 9.22 15.22
C ASP A 11 12.40 9.86 13.86
N THR A 12 11.33 9.58 13.18
CA THR A 12 11.09 10.17 11.88
C THR A 12 9.61 10.31 11.60
N SER A 13 9.25 11.33 10.81
CA SER A 13 7.90 11.45 10.31
C SER A 13 7.85 11.09 8.83
N SER A 14 8.95 10.61 8.26
CA SER A 14 9.00 10.24 6.85
C SER A 14 8.32 8.92 6.61
N TRP A 15 7.47 8.85 5.60
CA TRP A 15 6.77 7.63 5.22
C TRP A 15 7.15 7.16 3.83
N VAL A 16 7.26 5.85 3.66
CA VAL A 16 7.40 5.24 2.35
C VAL A 16 6.27 4.23 2.20
N THR A 17 5.48 4.37 1.17
CA THR A 17 4.36 3.49 0.88
C THR A 17 4.72 2.62 -0.32
N PHE A 18 4.64 1.32 -0.14
CA PHE A 18 4.95 0.37 -1.21
C PHE A 18 3.66 -0.21 -1.78
N VAL A 19 3.50 -0.11 -3.10
CA VAL A 19 2.32 -0.59 -3.79
C VAL A 19 2.76 -1.61 -4.85
N HIS A 20 2.35 -2.86 -4.68
CA HIS A 20 2.77 -3.94 -5.54
C HIS A 20 2.05 -3.90 -6.90
N GLY A 21 2.55 -4.67 -7.86
CA GLY A 21 1.91 -4.77 -9.16
C GLY A 21 0.86 -5.87 -9.22
N ALA A 22 0.24 -6.02 -10.37
CA ALA A 22 -0.78 -7.05 -10.59
C ALA A 22 -0.18 -8.43 -10.33
N GLY A 23 -0.89 -9.24 -9.61
CA GLY A 23 -0.43 -10.58 -9.26
C GLY A 23 0.48 -10.64 -8.04
N GLY A 24 0.82 -9.50 -7.46
CA GLY A 24 1.70 -9.46 -6.29
C GLY A 24 0.95 -9.36 -4.98
N SER A 25 1.67 -9.00 -3.94
CA SER A 25 1.11 -8.76 -2.62
C SER A 25 2.18 -8.07 -1.77
N ILE A 26 1.85 -7.80 -0.52
CA ILE A 26 2.80 -7.22 0.43
C ILE A 26 4.09 -8.03 0.48
N ALA A 27 4.00 -9.33 0.32
CA ALA A 27 5.15 -10.22 0.50
C ALA A 27 6.30 -9.96 -0.45
N ILE A 28 6.06 -9.31 -1.59
CA ILE A 28 7.13 -9.08 -2.55
C ILE A 28 8.15 -8.06 -2.05
N TRP A 29 7.81 -7.31 -1.02
CA TRP A 29 8.65 -6.22 -0.56
C TRP A 29 9.62 -6.57 0.56
N HIS A 30 9.73 -7.84 0.93
CA HIS A 30 10.48 -8.21 2.14
C HIS A 30 11.95 -7.76 2.11
N LYS A 31 12.57 -7.72 0.92
CA LYS A 31 13.96 -7.28 0.86
C LYS A 31 14.08 -5.78 0.99
N GLN A 32 13.20 -5.05 0.33
CA GLN A 32 13.19 -3.60 0.40
C GLN A 32 12.81 -3.13 1.79
N LEU A 33 11.86 -3.83 2.42
CA LEU A 33 11.43 -3.49 3.76
C LEU A 33 12.61 -3.52 4.73
N ARG A 34 13.45 -4.53 4.63
CA ARG A 34 14.58 -4.67 5.57
C ARG A 34 15.46 -3.43 5.57
N ASP A 35 15.69 -2.85 4.37
CA ASP A 35 16.56 -1.70 4.27
C ASP A 35 15.85 -0.39 4.60
N PHE A 36 14.64 -0.21 4.09
CA PHE A 36 13.94 1.06 4.28
C PHE A 36 13.39 1.27 5.67
N LYS A 37 13.04 0.21 6.39
CA LYS A 37 12.45 0.39 7.72
C LYS A 37 13.45 0.91 8.73
N GLN A 38 14.73 0.96 8.38
CA GLN A 38 15.73 1.48 9.30
C GLN A 38 15.71 3.00 9.40
N GLU A 39 15.12 3.67 8.41
CA GLU A 39 15.12 5.12 8.39
C GLU A 39 13.75 5.74 8.17
N HIS A 40 12.75 4.96 7.85
CA HIS A 40 11.43 5.48 7.50
C HIS A 40 10.31 4.69 8.15
N ASN A 41 9.19 5.33 8.32
CA ASN A 41 7.96 4.59 8.61
C ASN A 41 7.51 3.95 7.31
N ILE A 42 7.03 2.74 7.36
CA ILE A 42 6.69 1.98 6.16
C ILE A 42 5.21 1.62 6.15
N LEU A 43 4.57 1.77 5.01
CA LEU A 43 3.22 1.31 4.78
C LEU A 43 3.25 0.34 3.61
N LEU A 44 2.76 -0.88 3.81
CA LEU A 44 2.64 -1.88 2.78
C LEU A 44 1.16 -2.16 2.57
N ILE A 45 0.71 -2.18 1.32
CA ILE A 45 -0.70 -2.35 1.01
C ILE A 45 -0.91 -3.53 0.07
N ASP A 46 -1.90 -4.37 0.36
CA ASP A 46 -2.37 -5.38 -0.59
C ASP A 46 -3.50 -4.74 -1.38
N LEU A 47 -3.32 -4.65 -2.70
CA LEU A 47 -4.34 -4.08 -3.57
C LEU A 47 -5.58 -4.98 -3.63
N ARG A 48 -6.71 -4.42 -4.06
CA ARG A 48 -7.96 -5.15 -4.17
C ARG A 48 -7.76 -6.43 -4.94
N GLY A 49 -8.28 -7.51 -4.43
CA GLY A 49 -8.19 -8.82 -5.08
C GLY A 49 -6.86 -9.53 -4.87
N HIS A 50 -5.92 -8.93 -4.14
CA HIS A 50 -4.60 -9.50 -3.94
C HIS A 50 -4.31 -9.73 -2.46
N GLY A 51 -3.47 -10.68 -2.17
CA GLY A 51 -3.06 -10.96 -0.80
C GLY A 51 -4.26 -11.10 0.14
N LYS A 52 -4.23 -10.39 1.23
CA LYS A 52 -5.32 -10.45 2.20
C LYS A 52 -6.45 -9.48 1.88
N SER A 53 -6.39 -8.79 0.75
CA SER A 53 -7.49 -7.94 0.30
C SER A 53 -8.42 -8.68 -0.66
N LYS A 54 -8.28 -10.00 -0.80
CA LYS A 54 -9.13 -10.75 -1.70
C LYS A 54 -10.58 -10.76 -1.29
N SER A 55 -10.84 -10.84 0.00
CA SER A 55 -12.21 -10.90 0.46
C SER A 55 -12.90 -9.55 0.33
N GLN A 56 -12.15 -8.53 0.02
CA GLN A 56 -12.77 -7.26 -0.07
C GLN A 56 -13.09 -6.94 -1.49
N ILE A 57 -13.60 -7.83 -2.16
CA ILE A 57 -13.88 -7.65 -3.45
C ILE A 57 -15.11 -7.06 -3.56
N TYR A 58 -15.39 -6.08 -3.28
CA TYR A 58 -16.56 -5.49 -3.35
C TYR A 58 -16.97 -5.49 -4.67
N GLN A 59 -16.60 -6.36 -5.17
CA GLN A 59 -16.92 -6.67 -6.31
C GLN A 59 -17.98 -5.93 -6.86
N LYS A 60 -18.88 -5.97 -6.38
CA LYS A 60 -19.98 -5.47 -6.87
C LYS A 60 -19.87 -4.13 -7.24
N LEU A 61 -18.92 -3.63 -7.05
CA LEU A 61 -19.00 -2.38 -7.24
C LEU A 61 -18.47 -1.79 -8.36
N LYS A 62 -17.38 -1.67 -8.38
CA LYS A 62 -16.85 -0.87 -9.22
C LYS A 62 -15.93 -1.48 -10.09
N SER A 63 -15.68 -0.98 -11.25
CA SER A 63 -14.68 -1.48 -12.12
C SER A 63 -13.35 -1.26 -11.47
N TYR A 64 -12.35 -1.99 -11.86
CA TYR A 64 -11.03 -1.90 -11.29
C TYR A 64 -10.25 -0.92 -12.16
N THR A 65 -10.48 0.33 -12.00
CA THR A 65 -9.83 1.39 -12.75
C THR A 65 -8.71 2.01 -11.93
N PHE A 66 -7.85 2.78 -12.58
CA PHE A 66 -6.77 3.46 -11.86
C PHE A 66 -7.36 4.41 -10.81
N ASP A 67 -8.46 5.05 -11.13
CA ASP A 67 -9.07 5.96 -10.18
C ASP A 67 -9.58 5.23 -8.95
N THR A 68 -10.21 4.08 -9.12
CA THR A 68 -10.72 3.34 -7.97
C THR A 68 -9.58 2.76 -7.15
N ILE A 69 -8.47 2.34 -7.79
CA ILE A 69 -7.32 1.85 -7.07
C ILE A 69 -6.71 2.99 -6.26
N SER A 70 -6.56 4.16 -6.86
CA SER A 70 -6.01 5.31 -6.16
C SER A 70 -6.87 5.71 -4.98
N ASP A 71 -8.18 5.69 -5.15
CA ASP A 71 -9.09 6.04 -4.06
C ASP A 71 -8.96 5.05 -2.91
N GLU A 72 -8.79 3.77 -3.20
CA GLU A 72 -8.64 2.75 -2.16
C GLU A 72 -7.32 2.88 -1.41
N VAL A 73 -6.26 3.27 -2.11
CA VAL A 73 -4.97 3.52 -1.47
C VAL A 73 -5.06 4.77 -0.61
N MET A 74 -5.70 5.82 -1.12
CA MET A 74 -5.85 7.06 -0.36
C MET A 74 -6.71 6.85 0.88
N GLU A 75 -7.68 5.94 0.83
CA GLU A 75 -8.48 5.63 1.99
C GLU A 75 -7.59 5.11 3.14
N VAL A 76 -6.61 4.27 2.82
CA VAL A 76 -5.69 3.76 3.84
C VAL A 76 -4.83 4.89 4.41
N LEU A 77 -4.31 5.76 3.54
CA LEU A 77 -3.50 6.88 4.00
C LEU A 77 -4.30 7.82 4.90
N ASP A 78 -5.55 8.09 4.54
CA ASP A 78 -6.40 8.96 5.33
C ASP A 78 -6.73 8.31 6.69
N TYR A 79 -6.98 7.02 6.69
CA TYR A 79 -7.26 6.30 7.94
C TYR A 79 -6.07 6.39 8.88
N LEU A 80 -4.85 6.32 8.34
CA LEU A 80 -3.65 6.38 9.16
C LEU A 80 -3.17 7.81 9.40
N LYS A 81 -3.87 8.79 8.84
CA LYS A 81 -3.53 10.21 8.97
C LYS A 81 -2.15 10.52 8.43
N ILE A 82 -1.78 9.87 7.34
CA ILE A 82 -0.51 10.13 6.68
C ILE A 82 -0.76 11.20 5.64
N GLN A 83 -0.17 12.37 5.82
CA GLN A 83 -0.41 13.48 4.91
C GLN A 83 0.54 13.50 3.74
N THR A 84 1.75 13.01 3.91
CA THR A 84 2.71 12.94 2.83
C THR A 84 3.46 11.62 2.89
N SER A 85 3.81 11.08 1.76
CA SER A 85 4.54 9.82 1.69
C SER A 85 5.29 9.73 0.37
N HIS A 86 6.42 9.03 0.40
CA HIS A 86 7.09 8.65 -0.84
C HIS A 86 6.43 7.35 -1.30
N PHE A 87 6.18 7.21 -2.59
CA PHE A 87 5.57 6.01 -3.10
C PHE A 87 6.54 5.20 -3.94
N VAL A 88 6.59 3.90 -3.70
CA VAL A 88 7.40 2.98 -4.48
C VAL A 88 6.45 1.94 -5.05
N GLY A 89 6.44 1.79 -6.35
CA GLY A 89 5.51 0.86 -6.99
C GLY A 89 6.15 0.12 -8.14
N ILE A 90 5.50 -0.97 -8.55
CA ILE A 90 5.94 -1.76 -9.66
C ILE A 90 4.74 -1.98 -10.55
N SER A 91 4.92 -1.81 -11.87
CA SER A 91 3.83 -2.07 -12.84
C SER A 91 2.61 -1.24 -12.48
N LEU A 92 1.51 -1.89 -12.10
CA LEU A 92 0.29 -1.20 -11.76
C LEU A 92 0.50 -0.22 -10.61
N GLY A 93 1.40 -0.52 -9.69
CA GLY A 93 1.65 0.34 -8.55
C GLY A 93 2.33 1.65 -8.90
N THR A 94 2.81 1.82 -10.13
CA THR A 94 3.47 3.06 -10.53
C THR A 94 2.51 4.10 -11.09
N ILE A 95 1.25 3.82 -11.10
CA ILE A 95 0.26 4.70 -11.70
C ILE A 95 -0.19 5.85 -10.83
#